data_85196262520a7fc96d7262544cc984ca
#
_entry.id   85196262520a7fc96d7262544cc984ca
#
_cell.length_a   1.000
_cell.length_b   1.000
_cell.length_c   1.000
_cell.angle_alpha   90.00
_cell.angle_beta   90.00
_cell.angle_gamma   90.00
#
_symmetry.space_group_name_H-M   'P 1'
#
loop_
_entity.id
_entity.type
_entity.pdbx_description
1 polymer ?
#
loop_
_entity_poly.entity_id
_entity_poly.type
_entity_poly.pdbx_seq_one_letter_code
_entity_poly.pdbx_strand_id
1 'polypeptide(L)'
;DKKQRKDYIHDVFGDRLAPCIANKYDENPDAYAGYPTDPARFNEEEIDKKRLSYGKAGFALQFLLNTNLSDAEKYPLKVSDLIVTSLDIEASSLTWAWANGNGQRHGDLPCVALKGDYYYAPLARSEETARYTTGIMFVDPSGRGKDETAYAVLKFMNGYIFLLEVGGFKEGYADSVLRALATKAKYYNLQSIIVEPNFGNGMFAQLLRPVVLEIYPGCVVDDAKAASAQKEARIIDTLEPVMMRHKLIVDKQVIEDDYKVYEKNSQYSLFYQMTRLSRERGALAHDDRIDAVAGGVEYFRDMVSMSEQQGIEQLNDELLERWLDPDYGVLYVEEDPNKIKSIRKQTTGKVIDKCNVLDNFYYRQH
;
A
#
# COMPACT_ATOMS: atom_id res chain seq x y z
N ASP A 1 -8.41 -8.13 26.56
CA ASP A 1 -8.58 -9.25 27.46
C ASP A 1 -10.06 -9.34 27.86
N LYS A 2 -10.70 -10.53 27.77
CA LYS A 2 -12.14 -10.75 28.07
C LYS A 2 -12.49 -10.34 29.50
N LYS A 3 -11.57 -10.54 30.44
CA LYS A 3 -11.75 -10.16 31.85
C LYS A 3 -11.76 -8.65 32.03
N GLN A 4 -10.85 -7.92 31.36
CA GLN A 4 -10.82 -6.45 31.41
C GLN A 4 -12.05 -5.82 30.78
N ARG A 5 -12.65 -6.42 29.71
CA ARG A 5 -13.90 -5.92 29.11
C ARG A 5 -15.10 -6.11 30.04
N LYS A 6 -15.18 -7.23 30.74
CA LYS A 6 -16.24 -7.50 31.70
C LYS A 6 -16.19 -6.51 32.86
N ASP A 7 -15.02 -6.33 33.42
CA ASP A 7 -14.78 -5.38 34.52
C ASP A 7 -15.11 -3.93 34.07
N TYR A 8 -14.70 -3.54 32.84
CA TYR A 8 -14.98 -2.21 32.29
C TYR A 8 -16.48 -1.92 32.12
N ILE A 9 -17.26 -2.85 31.62
CA ILE A 9 -18.71 -2.66 31.44
C ILE A 9 -19.42 -2.55 32.79
N HIS A 10 -19.09 -3.38 33.77
CA HIS A 10 -19.63 -3.30 35.13
C HIS A 10 -19.18 -2.00 35.85
N ASP A 11 -17.93 -1.57 35.69
CA ASP A 11 -17.41 -0.35 36.30
C ASP A 11 -18.01 0.91 35.66
N VAL A 12 -18.22 0.93 34.34
CA VAL A 12 -18.72 2.13 33.64
C VAL A 12 -20.24 2.23 33.69
N PHE A 13 -20.96 1.13 33.52
CA PHE A 13 -22.43 1.14 33.42
C PHE A 13 -23.13 0.67 34.68
N GLY A 14 -22.51 -0.22 35.48
CA GLY A 14 -23.02 -0.70 36.74
C GLY A 14 -24.52 -0.99 36.70
N ASP A 15 -25.27 -0.50 37.68
CA ASP A 15 -26.74 -0.68 37.81
C ASP A 15 -27.54 0.04 36.71
N ARG A 16 -26.91 0.80 35.81
CA ARG A 16 -27.60 1.45 34.69
C ARG A 16 -27.78 0.55 33.46
N LEU A 17 -27.18 -0.64 33.43
CA LEU A 17 -27.48 -1.64 32.42
C LEU A 17 -28.88 -2.18 32.64
N ALA A 18 -29.73 -2.18 31.61
CA ALA A 18 -31.02 -2.86 31.65
C ALA A 18 -30.78 -4.33 32.05
N PRO A 19 -31.51 -4.86 33.05
CA PRO A 19 -31.26 -6.20 33.60
C PRO A 19 -31.25 -7.32 32.55
N CYS A 20 -32.08 -7.19 31.50
CA CYS A 20 -32.08 -8.14 30.38
C CYS A 20 -30.78 -8.14 29.56
N ILE A 21 -30.07 -7.00 29.49
CA ILE A 21 -28.81 -6.89 28.80
C ILE A 21 -27.69 -7.41 29.70
N ALA A 22 -27.68 -7.03 31.00
CA ALA A 22 -26.71 -7.48 31.96
C ALA A 22 -26.65 -9.02 32.06
N ASN A 23 -27.82 -9.66 32.22
CA ASN A 23 -27.90 -11.12 32.31
C ASN A 23 -27.41 -11.82 31.07
N LYS A 24 -27.81 -11.35 29.88
CA LYS A 24 -27.37 -11.94 28.61
C LYS A 24 -25.87 -11.65 28.32
N TYR A 25 -25.39 -10.48 28.74
CA TYR A 25 -23.97 -10.16 28.65
C TYR A 25 -23.11 -11.10 29.49
N ASP A 26 -23.58 -11.41 30.71
CA ASP A 26 -22.89 -12.34 31.61
C ASP A 26 -22.87 -13.78 31.05
N GLU A 27 -23.97 -14.20 30.36
CA GLU A 27 -24.03 -15.50 29.70
C GLU A 27 -23.09 -15.61 28.47
N ASN A 28 -23.04 -14.59 27.62
CA ASN A 28 -22.21 -14.58 26.42
C ASN A 28 -21.76 -13.15 26.01
N PRO A 29 -20.65 -12.64 26.55
CA PRO A 29 -20.17 -11.29 26.27
C PRO A 29 -19.86 -11.03 24.79
N ASP A 30 -19.48 -12.07 24.05
CA ASP A 30 -19.13 -11.93 22.63
C ASP A 30 -20.36 -11.79 21.71
N ALA A 31 -21.55 -12.27 22.15
CA ALA A 31 -22.79 -12.17 21.39
C ALA A 31 -23.36 -10.74 21.33
N TYR A 32 -22.88 -9.85 22.22
CA TYR A 32 -23.31 -8.45 22.31
C TYR A 32 -22.32 -7.46 21.70
N ALA A 33 -21.24 -7.93 21.11
CA ALA A 33 -20.32 -7.07 20.39
C ALA A 33 -21.02 -6.48 19.15
N GLY A 34 -21.44 -5.21 19.27
CA GLY A 34 -22.13 -4.48 18.20
C GLY A 34 -23.64 -4.33 18.36
N TYR A 35 -24.24 -4.91 19.40
CA TYR A 35 -25.66 -4.65 19.73
C TYR A 35 -25.86 -3.30 20.42
N PRO A 36 -27.01 -2.63 20.19
CA PRO A 36 -27.31 -1.38 20.85
C PRO A 36 -27.47 -1.55 22.37
N THR A 37 -26.90 -0.64 23.14
CA THR A 37 -27.03 -0.60 24.59
C THR A 37 -28.43 -0.19 25.06
N ASP A 38 -29.21 0.45 24.20
CA ASP A 38 -30.60 0.83 24.38
C ASP A 38 -31.44 0.40 23.17
N PRO A 39 -31.88 -0.86 23.09
CA PRO A 39 -32.66 -1.38 21.97
C PRO A 39 -34.04 -0.74 21.79
N ALA A 40 -34.60 -0.13 22.84
CA ALA A 40 -35.89 0.57 22.75
C ALA A 40 -35.76 1.89 21.98
N ARG A 41 -34.60 2.54 22.06
CA ARG A 41 -34.30 3.81 21.39
C ARG A 41 -33.60 3.61 20.04
N PHE A 42 -32.71 2.63 19.96
CA PHE A 42 -31.93 2.29 18.76
C PHE A 42 -32.09 0.79 18.48
N ASN A 43 -33.15 0.45 17.75
CA ASN A 43 -33.31 -0.92 17.25
C ASN A 43 -32.32 -1.19 16.09
N GLU A 44 -32.22 -2.44 15.61
CA GLU A 44 -31.30 -2.82 14.54
C GLU A 44 -31.54 -2.02 13.26
N GLU A 45 -32.79 -1.76 12.89
CA GLU A 45 -33.13 -0.98 11.69
C GLU A 45 -32.66 0.49 11.80
N GLU A 46 -32.82 1.11 12.97
CA GLU A 46 -32.31 2.46 13.21
C GLU A 46 -30.77 2.50 13.22
N ILE A 47 -30.12 1.49 13.75
CA ILE A 47 -28.66 1.36 13.73
C ILE A 47 -28.15 1.22 12.28
N ASP A 48 -28.81 0.42 11.45
CA ASP A 48 -28.43 0.25 10.05
C ASP A 48 -28.65 1.54 9.23
N LYS A 49 -29.75 2.26 9.48
CA LYS A 49 -29.95 3.60 8.91
C LYS A 49 -28.83 4.57 9.29
N LYS A 50 -28.38 4.52 10.57
CA LYS A 50 -27.25 5.34 11.03
C LYS A 50 -25.94 4.92 10.38
N ARG A 51 -25.67 3.61 10.23
CA ARG A 51 -24.48 3.12 9.51
C ARG A 51 -24.44 3.61 8.07
N LEU A 52 -25.58 3.57 7.36
CA LEU A 52 -25.68 4.08 6.00
C LEU A 52 -25.50 5.60 5.92
N SER A 53 -26.08 6.35 6.87
CA SER A 53 -26.02 7.81 6.89
C SER A 53 -24.63 8.35 7.24
N TYR A 54 -23.95 7.75 8.23
CA TYR A 54 -22.66 8.24 8.73
C TYR A 54 -21.46 7.56 8.06
N GLY A 55 -21.67 6.49 7.29
CA GLY A 55 -20.60 5.64 6.79
C GLY A 55 -19.87 4.88 7.91
N LYS A 56 -18.93 4.01 7.52
CA LYS A 56 -18.24 3.11 8.47
C LYS A 56 -17.48 3.88 9.56
N ALA A 57 -16.74 4.90 9.20
CA ALA A 57 -15.89 5.65 10.12
C ALA A 57 -16.69 6.62 10.99
N GLY A 58 -17.64 7.35 10.41
CA GLY A 58 -18.53 8.23 11.17
C GLY A 58 -19.37 7.45 12.18
N PHE A 59 -19.84 6.27 11.81
CA PHE A 59 -20.59 5.39 12.73
C PHE A 59 -19.68 4.88 13.87
N ALA A 60 -18.47 4.43 13.56
CA ALA A 60 -17.52 3.97 14.57
C ALA A 60 -17.16 5.08 15.56
N LEU A 61 -16.92 6.29 15.07
CA LEU A 61 -16.59 7.44 15.90
C LEU A 61 -17.76 7.85 16.80
N GLN A 62 -18.97 8.02 16.23
CA GLN A 62 -20.13 8.60 16.93
C GLN A 62 -20.87 7.61 17.83
N PHE A 63 -20.96 6.35 17.42
CA PHE A 63 -21.77 5.34 18.10
C PHE A 63 -20.93 4.29 18.85
N LEU A 64 -19.72 3.99 18.39
CA LEU A 64 -18.83 3.02 19.04
C LEU A 64 -17.72 3.71 19.86
N LEU A 65 -17.64 5.04 19.82
CA LEU A 65 -16.57 5.83 20.44
C LEU A 65 -15.16 5.33 20.05
N ASN A 66 -15.05 4.79 18.84
CA ASN A 66 -13.82 4.21 18.33
C ASN A 66 -13.08 5.23 17.46
N THR A 67 -12.07 5.87 18.02
CA THR A 67 -11.24 6.86 17.33
C THR A 67 -10.26 6.23 16.33
N ASN A 68 -9.99 4.92 16.42
CA ASN A 68 -9.04 4.26 15.52
C ASN A 68 -9.47 4.32 14.05
N LEU A 69 -10.78 4.32 13.76
CA LEU A 69 -11.28 4.49 12.38
C LEU A 69 -11.21 5.94 11.92
N SER A 70 -11.36 6.91 12.83
CA SER A 70 -11.14 8.33 12.53
C SER A 70 -9.67 8.59 12.20
N ASP A 71 -8.75 8.01 12.99
CA ASP A 71 -7.30 8.08 12.70
C ASP A 71 -6.96 7.34 11.39
N ALA A 72 -7.67 6.25 11.06
CA ALA A 72 -7.49 5.53 9.80
C ALA A 72 -7.91 6.34 8.58
N GLU A 73 -8.97 7.17 8.67
CA GLU A 73 -9.37 8.09 7.60
C GLU A 73 -8.48 9.33 7.54
N LYS A 74 -8.09 9.84 8.70
CA LYS A 74 -7.22 11.01 8.78
C LYS A 74 -5.82 10.73 8.23
N TYR A 75 -5.29 9.51 8.47
CA TYR A 75 -3.97 9.07 8.06
C TYR A 75 -4.10 7.86 7.13
N PRO A 76 -4.30 8.07 5.81
CA PRO A 76 -4.66 7.00 4.88
C PRO A 76 -3.52 6.02 4.59
N LEU A 77 -2.26 6.46 4.72
CA LEU A 77 -1.10 5.62 4.43
C LEU A 77 -0.80 4.69 5.61
N LYS A 78 -0.94 3.39 5.40
CA LYS A 78 -0.72 2.35 6.42
C LYS A 78 0.52 1.53 6.09
N VAL A 79 1.38 1.30 7.09
CA VAL A 79 2.53 0.40 6.90
C VAL A 79 2.10 -1.04 6.71
N SER A 80 0.92 -1.43 7.19
CA SER A 80 0.33 -2.76 6.95
C SER A 80 0.04 -3.05 5.49
N ASP A 81 -0.07 -2.05 4.64
CA ASP A 81 -0.31 -2.22 3.22
C ASP A 81 0.98 -2.51 2.43
N LEU A 82 2.13 -2.33 3.07
CA LEU A 82 3.44 -2.65 2.49
C LEU A 82 3.74 -4.15 2.57
N ILE A 83 4.50 -4.65 1.62
CA ILE A 83 5.19 -5.94 1.74
C ILE A 83 6.62 -5.65 2.18
N VAL A 84 7.03 -6.22 3.32
CA VAL A 84 8.37 -5.99 3.87
C VAL A 84 9.18 -7.27 3.86
N THR A 85 10.34 -7.24 3.21
CA THR A 85 11.24 -8.39 3.12
C THR A 85 12.66 -7.94 2.83
N SER A 86 13.64 -8.82 2.95
CA SER A 86 14.99 -8.53 2.46
C SER A 86 15.02 -8.63 0.94
N LEU A 87 15.54 -7.59 0.28
CA LEU A 87 15.61 -7.49 -1.17
C LEU A 87 17.07 -7.61 -1.64
N ASP A 88 17.26 -8.24 -2.77
CA ASP A 88 18.52 -8.17 -3.52
C ASP A 88 18.54 -6.92 -4.38
N ILE A 89 19.75 -6.36 -4.63
CA ILE A 89 19.93 -5.13 -5.40
C ILE A 89 19.79 -5.31 -6.91
N GLU A 90 19.91 -6.54 -7.44
CA GLU A 90 19.90 -6.81 -8.88
C GLU A 90 18.62 -7.49 -9.36
N ALA A 91 18.03 -8.36 -8.54
CA ALA A 91 16.93 -9.21 -8.93
C ALA A 91 15.90 -9.39 -7.82
N SER A 92 14.70 -9.81 -8.19
CA SER A 92 13.63 -10.09 -7.23
C SER A 92 12.70 -11.20 -7.74
N SER A 93 11.87 -11.75 -6.86
CA SER A 93 10.82 -12.70 -7.24
C SER A 93 9.79 -12.05 -8.16
N LEU A 94 9.30 -12.79 -9.16
CA LEU A 94 8.35 -12.27 -10.15
C LEU A 94 6.99 -11.93 -9.57
N THR A 95 6.51 -12.70 -8.61
CA THR A 95 5.19 -12.50 -8.01
C THR A 95 5.25 -12.54 -6.49
N TRP A 96 4.37 -11.77 -5.87
CA TRP A 96 4.27 -11.59 -4.43
C TRP A 96 2.81 -11.70 -4.00
N ALA A 97 2.55 -12.46 -2.93
CA ALA A 97 1.24 -12.52 -2.29
C ALA A 97 1.33 -11.87 -0.90
N TRP A 98 0.32 -11.09 -0.57
CA TRP A 98 0.21 -10.40 0.71
C TRP A 98 -0.91 -10.99 1.57
N ALA A 99 -0.71 -10.99 2.90
CA ALA A 99 -1.76 -11.23 3.88
C ALA A 99 -1.39 -10.57 5.21
N ASN A 100 -2.40 -10.14 5.96
CA ASN A 100 -2.26 -9.50 7.28
C ASN A 100 -2.41 -10.49 8.45
N GLY A 101 -2.04 -11.74 8.26
CA GLY A 101 -2.07 -12.78 9.29
C GLY A 101 -1.02 -12.57 10.40
N ASN A 102 -1.28 -13.08 11.59
CA ASN A 102 -0.32 -13.00 12.69
C ASN A 102 1.02 -13.69 12.36
N GLY A 103 1.01 -14.70 11.49
CA GLY A 103 2.22 -15.41 11.05
C GLY A 103 3.13 -14.59 10.13
N GLN A 104 2.59 -13.58 9.45
CA GLN A 104 3.33 -12.68 8.55
C GLN A 104 3.79 -11.41 9.23
N ARG A 105 3.31 -11.11 10.43
CA ARG A 105 3.70 -9.91 11.16
C ARG A 105 5.16 -9.96 11.57
N HIS A 106 5.91 -8.91 11.22
CA HIS A 106 7.27 -8.73 11.71
C HIS A 106 7.25 -8.36 13.21
N GLY A 107 7.79 -9.27 14.05
CA GLY A 107 8.00 -9.02 15.47
C GLY A 107 9.41 -8.49 15.80
N ASP A 108 10.31 -8.57 14.84
CA ASP A 108 11.74 -8.24 14.93
C ASP A 108 12.05 -6.80 14.45
N LEU A 109 11.15 -6.19 13.66
CA LEU A 109 11.36 -4.85 13.14
C LEU A 109 10.75 -3.79 14.06
N PRO A 110 11.49 -2.69 14.33
CA PRO A 110 10.94 -1.56 15.05
C PRO A 110 9.85 -0.87 14.22
N CYS A 111 8.74 -0.55 14.85
CA CYS A 111 7.59 0.05 14.17
C CYS A 111 7.22 1.38 14.81
N VAL A 112 7.22 2.45 14.01
CA VAL A 112 6.85 3.83 14.43
C VAL A 112 5.43 4.21 14.02
N ALA A 113 4.70 3.27 13.42
CA ALA A 113 3.33 3.46 12.95
C ALA A 113 2.34 3.70 14.10
N LEU A 114 1.11 4.03 13.75
CA LEU A 114 0.02 4.20 14.71
C LEU A 114 -0.32 2.85 15.37
N LYS A 115 -0.91 2.90 16.55
CA LYS A 115 -1.27 1.70 17.33
C LYS A 115 -2.17 0.77 16.50
N GLY A 116 -1.74 -0.46 16.34
CA GLY A 116 -2.48 -1.49 15.58
C GLY A 116 -2.06 -1.62 14.12
N ASP A 117 -1.14 -0.78 13.66
CA ASP A 117 -0.56 -0.83 12.32
C ASP A 117 0.86 -1.43 12.41
N TYR A 118 1.16 -2.46 11.61
CA TYR A 118 2.38 -3.25 11.69
C TYR A 118 2.91 -3.61 10.32
N TYR A 119 4.21 -3.89 10.23
CA TYR A 119 4.83 -4.43 9.01
C TYR A 119 4.53 -5.92 8.84
N TYR A 120 4.31 -6.33 7.59
CA TYR A 120 4.03 -7.71 7.23
C TYR A 120 5.02 -8.23 6.18
N ALA A 121 5.51 -9.45 6.42
CA ALA A 121 6.23 -10.22 5.42
C ALA A 121 5.26 -10.69 4.32
N PRO A 122 5.76 -11.01 3.11
CA PRO A 122 4.91 -11.63 2.09
C PRO A 122 4.34 -12.96 2.59
N LEU A 123 3.08 -13.24 2.26
CA LEU A 123 2.47 -14.57 2.49
C LEU A 123 3.18 -15.64 1.68
N ALA A 124 3.47 -15.33 0.42
CA ALA A 124 4.21 -16.18 -0.50
C ALA A 124 4.94 -15.31 -1.54
N ARG A 125 5.94 -15.87 -2.19
CA ARG A 125 6.63 -15.30 -3.34
C ARG A 125 6.99 -16.41 -4.31
N SER A 126 7.10 -16.08 -5.61
CA SER A 126 7.57 -17.05 -6.59
C SER A 126 9.04 -17.43 -6.32
N GLU A 127 9.40 -18.70 -6.60
CA GLU A 127 10.80 -19.13 -6.62
C GLU A 127 11.53 -18.57 -7.84
N GLU A 128 10.80 -18.31 -8.92
CA GLU A 128 11.31 -17.67 -10.12
C GLU A 128 11.67 -16.22 -9.86
N THR A 129 12.88 -15.84 -10.23
CA THR A 129 13.42 -14.49 -10.05
C THR A 129 13.84 -13.88 -11.38
N ALA A 130 13.72 -12.57 -11.52
CA ALA A 130 14.22 -11.84 -12.67
C ALA A 130 14.93 -10.55 -12.23
N ARG A 131 15.75 -10.00 -13.13
CA ARG A 131 16.38 -8.69 -12.93
C ARG A 131 15.33 -7.61 -12.97
N TYR A 132 15.54 -6.56 -12.19
CA TYR A 132 14.71 -5.37 -12.26
C TYR A 132 14.74 -4.77 -13.68
N THR A 133 13.55 -4.40 -14.15
CA THR A 133 13.39 -3.81 -15.49
C THR A 133 13.97 -2.40 -15.55
N THR A 134 13.75 -1.62 -14.48
CA THR A 134 14.20 -0.23 -14.37
C THR A 134 14.48 0.11 -12.93
N GLY A 135 15.51 0.93 -12.68
CA GLY A 135 15.83 1.49 -11.38
C GLY A 135 16.11 2.98 -11.48
N ILE A 136 15.54 3.74 -10.56
CA ILE A 136 15.75 5.19 -10.46
C ILE A 136 16.11 5.61 -9.04
N MET A 137 16.70 6.79 -8.93
CA MET A 137 16.74 7.57 -7.71
C MET A 137 15.90 8.81 -7.92
N PHE A 138 14.92 9.03 -7.06
CA PHE A 138 14.21 10.31 -7.02
C PHE A 138 14.87 11.20 -5.98
N VAL A 139 15.11 12.46 -6.30
CA VAL A 139 15.75 13.44 -5.42
C VAL A 139 14.84 14.65 -5.28
N ASP A 140 14.47 14.97 -4.04
CA ASP A 140 13.83 16.23 -3.65
C ASP A 140 14.92 17.16 -3.07
N PRO A 141 15.43 18.12 -3.87
CA PRO A 141 16.55 18.96 -3.45
C PRO A 141 16.10 20.06 -2.51
N SER A 142 16.80 20.23 -1.41
CA SER A 142 16.67 21.40 -0.53
C SER A 142 17.69 22.48 -0.82
N GLY A 143 17.36 23.71 -0.41
CA GLY A 143 18.32 24.82 -0.37
C GLY A 143 19.23 24.77 0.84
N ARG A 144 19.83 25.93 1.17
CA ARG A 144 20.54 26.13 2.43
C ARG A 144 19.53 26.49 3.53
N GLY A 145 19.00 25.49 4.21
CA GLY A 145 17.98 25.68 5.24
C GLY A 145 17.95 24.56 6.24
N LYS A 146 16.78 24.35 6.86
CA LYS A 146 16.52 23.25 7.80
C LYS A 146 16.07 21.97 7.10
N ASP A 147 15.62 22.06 5.85
CA ASP A 147 15.11 20.94 5.07
C ASP A 147 16.26 20.07 4.53
N GLU A 148 16.01 18.76 4.40
CA GLU A 148 16.99 17.83 3.84
C GLU A 148 16.88 17.79 2.31
N THR A 149 18.03 17.62 1.60
CA THR A 149 17.98 17.05 0.26
C THR A 149 17.69 15.58 0.39
N ALA A 150 16.41 15.20 0.21
CA ALA A 150 15.94 13.84 0.36
C ALA A 150 16.10 13.05 -0.95
N TYR A 151 16.30 11.74 -0.82
CA TYR A 151 16.33 10.83 -1.96
C TYR A 151 15.68 9.50 -1.63
N ALA A 152 15.13 8.85 -2.66
CA ALA A 152 14.61 7.50 -2.60
C ALA A 152 15.13 6.69 -3.78
N VAL A 153 15.62 5.47 -3.51
CA VAL A 153 16.06 4.51 -4.53
C VAL A 153 14.96 3.50 -4.74
N LEU A 154 14.39 3.51 -5.95
CA LEU A 154 13.30 2.63 -6.32
C LEU A 154 13.64 1.84 -7.57
N LYS A 155 13.17 0.61 -7.61
CA LYS A 155 13.24 -0.25 -8.80
C LYS A 155 11.86 -0.77 -9.17
N PHE A 156 11.71 -1.16 -10.43
CA PHE A 156 10.45 -1.66 -10.96
C PHE A 156 10.63 -3.00 -11.66
N MET A 157 9.70 -3.90 -11.45
CA MET A 157 9.62 -5.17 -12.18
C MET A 157 8.21 -5.75 -12.02
N ASN A 158 7.64 -6.22 -13.11
CA ASN A 158 6.39 -6.99 -13.15
C ASN A 158 5.22 -6.35 -12.35
N GLY A 159 5.04 -5.03 -12.48
CA GLY A 159 3.97 -4.29 -11.80
C GLY A 159 4.21 -4.04 -10.31
N TYR A 160 5.39 -4.37 -9.78
CA TYR A 160 5.80 -4.07 -8.41
C TYR A 160 6.86 -2.99 -8.37
N ILE A 161 6.79 -2.13 -7.37
CA ILE A 161 7.79 -1.12 -7.05
C ILE A 161 8.53 -1.57 -5.80
N PHE A 162 9.85 -1.52 -5.86
CA PHE A 162 10.75 -1.97 -4.80
C PHE A 162 11.50 -0.77 -4.25
N LEU A 163 11.30 -0.47 -2.96
CA LEU A 163 12.00 0.58 -2.24
C LEU A 163 13.24 -0.01 -1.56
N LEU A 164 14.42 0.35 -2.04
CA LEU A 164 15.71 -0.21 -1.61
C LEU A 164 16.47 0.70 -0.65
N GLU A 165 16.31 2.02 -0.76
CA GLU A 165 16.94 2.97 0.15
C GLU A 165 16.18 4.30 0.17
N VAL A 166 16.16 4.93 1.35
CA VAL A 166 15.71 6.32 1.54
C VAL A 166 16.66 7.04 2.47
N GLY A 167 16.95 8.27 2.17
CA GLY A 167 17.81 9.08 3.02
C GLY A 167 17.69 10.58 2.75
N GLY A 168 18.48 11.35 3.48
CA GLY A 168 18.52 12.78 3.32
C GLY A 168 19.86 13.37 3.76
N PHE A 169 20.24 14.48 3.15
CA PHE A 169 21.46 15.24 3.42
C PHE A 169 21.10 16.67 3.84
N LYS A 170 21.74 17.17 4.90
CA LYS A 170 21.50 18.54 5.41
C LYS A 170 22.35 19.62 4.71
N GLU A 171 23.36 19.19 3.98
CA GLU A 171 24.28 20.12 3.31
C GLU A 171 23.75 20.62 1.95
N GLY A 172 22.50 20.39 1.63
CA GLY A 172 21.81 20.88 0.42
C GLY A 172 22.51 20.37 -0.86
N TYR A 173 23.15 21.29 -1.61
CA TYR A 173 23.82 21.01 -2.89
C TYR A 173 25.36 21.03 -2.78
N ALA A 174 25.93 20.69 -1.63
CA ALA A 174 27.38 20.56 -1.47
C ALA A 174 27.95 19.45 -2.39
N ASP A 175 29.21 19.60 -2.83
CA ASP A 175 29.87 18.61 -3.70
C ASP A 175 29.87 17.20 -3.06
N SER A 176 30.01 17.11 -1.74
CA SER A 176 29.89 15.86 -0.98
C SER A 176 28.54 15.16 -1.19
N VAL A 177 27.43 15.93 -1.22
CA VAL A 177 26.08 15.41 -1.45
C VAL A 177 25.93 14.92 -2.89
N LEU A 178 26.37 15.72 -3.86
CA LEU A 178 26.30 15.35 -5.27
C LEU A 178 27.08 14.07 -5.56
N ARG A 179 28.31 13.96 -5.02
CA ARG A 179 29.13 12.74 -5.13
C ARG A 179 28.52 11.54 -4.41
N ALA A 180 27.91 11.73 -3.24
CA ALA A 180 27.22 10.66 -2.53
C ALA A 180 26.03 10.11 -3.35
N LEU A 181 25.20 10.98 -3.94
CA LEU A 181 24.10 10.58 -4.81
C LEU A 181 24.58 9.82 -6.04
N ALA A 182 25.62 10.32 -6.73
CA ALA A 182 26.22 9.66 -7.89
C ALA A 182 26.82 8.28 -7.53
N THR A 183 27.48 8.17 -6.37
CA THR A 183 28.04 6.91 -5.88
C THR A 183 26.93 5.89 -5.55
N LYS A 184 25.83 6.32 -4.94
CA LYS A 184 24.66 5.47 -4.68
C LYS A 184 23.99 5.02 -5.98
N ALA A 185 23.84 5.89 -6.97
CA ALA A 185 23.32 5.54 -8.29
C ALA A 185 24.15 4.43 -8.94
N LYS A 186 25.47 4.50 -8.83
CA LYS A 186 26.39 3.46 -9.30
C LYS A 186 26.24 2.16 -8.51
N TYR A 187 26.16 2.23 -7.18
CA TYR A 187 26.03 1.06 -6.31
C TYR A 187 24.75 0.27 -6.61
N TYR A 188 23.63 0.97 -6.78
CA TYR A 188 22.34 0.35 -7.11
C TYR A 188 22.16 0.06 -8.61
N ASN A 189 23.14 0.37 -9.46
CA ASN A 189 23.07 0.19 -10.91
C ASN A 189 21.80 0.84 -11.51
N LEU A 190 21.59 2.12 -11.21
CA LEU A 190 20.40 2.85 -11.63
C LEU A 190 20.55 3.40 -13.06
N GLN A 191 19.43 3.42 -13.79
CA GLN A 191 19.36 4.00 -15.13
C GLN A 191 19.22 5.51 -15.09
N SER A 192 18.50 6.06 -14.09
CA SER A 192 18.24 7.49 -14.02
C SER A 192 18.22 8.03 -12.60
N ILE A 193 18.60 9.30 -12.45
CA ILE A 193 18.33 10.14 -11.29
C ILE A 193 17.32 11.18 -11.73
N ILE A 194 16.15 11.19 -11.11
CA ILE A 194 15.06 12.12 -11.39
C ILE A 194 15.07 13.19 -10.29
N VAL A 195 15.22 14.44 -10.66
CA VAL A 195 15.34 15.56 -9.72
C VAL A 195 14.07 16.41 -9.76
N GLU A 196 13.50 16.73 -8.61
CA GLU A 196 12.39 17.67 -8.54
C GLU A 196 12.86 19.10 -8.91
N PRO A 197 12.22 19.77 -9.90
CA PRO A 197 12.72 21.02 -10.47
C PRO A 197 12.48 22.26 -9.56
N ASN A 198 11.82 22.09 -8.41
CA ASN A 198 11.35 23.19 -7.56
C ASN A 198 12.49 24.06 -7.00
N PHE A 199 13.70 23.54 -6.87
CA PHE A 199 14.84 24.29 -6.40
C PHE A 199 15.62 24.94 -7.56
N GLY A 200 15.60 26.26 -7.61
CA GLY A 200 16.41 27.05 -8.55
C GLY A 200 16.18 26.77 -10.04
N ASN A 201 14.95 26.41 -10.43
CA ASN A 201 14.57 26.10 -11.83
C ASN A 201 15.53 25.05 -12.48
N GLY A 202 15.77 23.93 -11.81
CA GLY A 202 16.61 22.84 -12.32
C GLY A 202 18.12 23.03 -12.06
N MET A 203 18.52 23.99 -11.24
CA MET A 203 19.94 24.20 -10.90
C MET A 203 20.58 22.96 -10.29
N PHE A 204 19.88 22.24 -9.42
CA PHE A 204 20.41 21.05 -8.77
C PHE A 204 20.78 19.96 -9.80
N ALA A 205 19.91 19.67 -10.75
CA ALA A 205 20.19 18.72 -11.82
C ALA A 205 21.38 19.16 -12.68
N GLN A 206 21.51 20.47 -12.96
CA GLN A 206 22.66 21.00 -13.70
C GLN A 206 23.99 20.80 -12.96
N LEU A 207 23.99 20.94 -11.62
CA LEU A 207 25.19 20.69 -10.80
C LEU A 207 25.50 19.19 -10.68
N LEU A 208 24.45 18.35 -10.63
CA LEU A 208 24.58 16.90 -10.46
C LEU A 208 25.09 16.20 -11.75
N ARG A 209 24.63 16.63 -12.94
CA ARG A 209 24.97 16.01 -14.23
C ARG A 209 26.47 15.79 -14.44
N PRO A 210 27.37 16.78 -14.27
CA PRO A 210 28.80 16.57 -14.46
C PRO A 210 29.41 15.60 -13.46
N VAL A 211 28.92 15.59 -12.22
CA VAL A 211 29.38 14.67 -11.17
C VAL A 211 28.94 13.22 -11.47
N VAL A 212 27.72 13.04 -11.95
CA VAL A 212 27.25 11.71 -12.38
C VAL A 212 28.01 11.23 -13.59
N LEU A 213 28.28 12.09 -14.57
CA LEU A 213 29.07 11.75 -15.75
C LEU A 213 30.51 11.32 -15.36
N GLU A 214 31.12 11.95 -14.34
CA GLU A 214 32.45 11.57 -13.82
C GLU A 214 32.43 10.20 -13.13
N ILE A 215 31.42 9.93 -12.26
CA ILE A 215 31.42 8.76 -11.36
C ILE A 215 30.70 7.55 -11.99
N TYR A 216 29.60 7.79 -12.70
CA TYR A 216 28.77 6.75 -13.31
C TYR A 216 28.13 7.22 -14.62
N PRO A 217 28.84 7.19 -15.73
CA PRO A 217 28.40 7.72 -17.04
C PRO A 217 27.16 7.05 -17.64
N GLY A 218 26.84 5.85 -17.15
CA GLY A 218 25.64 5.10 -17.62
C GLY A 218 24.31 5.57 -17.03
N CYS A 219 24.33 6.54 -16.12
CA CYS A 219 23.12 7.05 -15.47
C CYS A 219 22.73 8.42 -16.02
N VAL A 220 21.46 8.58 -16.36
CA VAL A 220 20.91 9.85 -16.87
C VAL A 220 20.38 10.69 -15.70
N VAL A 221 20.58 12.02 -15.77
CA VAL A 221 19.97 12.95 -14.79
C VAL A 221 18.90 13.78 -15.48
N ASP A 222 17.66 13.56 -15.11
CA ASP A 222 16.48 14.23 -15.66
C ASP A 222 15.73 15.03 -14.61
N ASP A 223 15.00 16.06 -15.07
CA ASP A 223 14.10 16.82 -14.22
C ASP A 223 12.72 16.13 -14.16
N ALA A 224 12.11 16.04 -12.99
CA ALA A 224 10.76 15.56 -12.82
C ALA A 224 9.73 16.53 -13.47
N LYS A 225 8.57 16.02 -13.83
CA LYS A 225 7.46 16.88 -14.27
C LYS A 225 6.99 17.75 -13.10
N ALA A 226 6.86 19.06 -13.34
CA ALA A 226 6.37 19.97 -12.33
C ALA A 226 4.94 19.61 -11.89
N ALA A 227 4.73 19.47 -10.60
CA ALA A 227 3.42 19.19 -10.03
C ALA A 227 2.70 20.50 -9.68
N SER A 228 1.40 20.61 -10.00
CA SER A 228 0.56 21.79 -9.72
C SER A 228 -0.43 21.56 -8.57
N ALA A 229 -0.55 20.35 -8.03
CA ALA A 229 -1.48 20.01 -6.97
C ALA A 229 -0.92 20.34 -5.58
N GLN A 230 -1.80 20.39 -4.58
CA GLN A 230 -1.40 20.50 -3.17
C GLN A 230 -0.51 19.30 -2.80
N LYS A 231 0.63 19.57 -2.16
CA LYS A 231 1.70 18.59 -1.88
C LYS A 231 1.18 17.37 -1.13
N GLU A 232 0.54 17.57 0.01
CA GLU A 232 0.05 16.49 0.87
C GLU A 232 -0.99 15.60 0.15
N ALA A 233 -1.92 16.22 -0.57
CA ALA A 233 -2.91 15.49 -1.36
C ALA A 233 -2.25 14.69 -2.49
N ARG A 234 -1.28 15.27 -3.20
CA ARG A 234 -0.51 14.60 -4.25
C ARG A 234 0.22 13.37 -3.73
N ILE A 235 0.92 13.50 -2.60
CA ILE A 235 1.65 12.38 -1.99
C ILE A 235 0.68 11.25 -1.64
N ILE A 236 -0.44 11.56 -0.99
CA ILE A 236 -1.45 10.56 -0.62
C ILE A 236 -2.06 9.91 -1.87
N ASP A 237 -2.51 10.71 -2.84
CA ASP A 237 -3.17 10.21 -4.07
C ASP A 237 -2.23 9.36 -4.95
N THR A 238 -0.92 9.54 -4.78
CA THR A 238 0.11 8.72 -5.44
C THR A 238 0.37 7.42 -4.70
N LEU A 239 0.59 7.47 -3.39
CA LEU A 239 1.03 6.32 -2.60
C LEU A 239 -0.12 5.39 -2.20
N GLU A 240 -1.26 5.95 -1.77
CA GLU A 240 -2.38 5.16 -1.24
C GLU A 240 -2.85 4.06 -2.21
N PRO A 241 -3.09 4.33 -3.53
CA PRO A 241 -3.54 3.28 -4.45
C PRO A 241 -2.51 2.15 -4.65
N VAL A 242 -1.22 2.48 -4.67
CA VAL A 242 -0.14 1.50 -4.86
C VAL A 242 0.05 0.65 -3.61
N MET A 243 -0.01 1.28 -2.44
CA MET A 243 0.08 0.60 -1.14
C MET A 243 -1.12 -0.31 -0.90
N MET A 244 -2.37 0.18 -1.09
CA MET A 244 -3.60 -0.63 -0.93
C MET A 244 -3.64 -1.87 -1.83
N ARG A 245 -2.97 -1.83 -2.98
CA ARG A 245 -2.81 -2.98 -3.88
C ARG A 245 -1.60 -3.85 -3.53
N HIS A 246 -0.88 -3.53 -2.47
CA HIS A 246 0.34 -4.23 -2.03
C HIS A 246 1.42 -4.30 -3.12
N LYS A 247 1.53 -3.24 -3.94
CA LYS A 247 2.50 -3.14 -5.04
C LYS A 247 3.80 -2.45 -4.63
N LEU A 248 3.87 -1.87 -3.44
CA LEU A 248 5.08 -1.29 -2.87
C LEU A 248 5.74 -2.29 -1.92
N ILE A 249 6.90 -2.80 -2.33
CA ILE A 249 7.71 -3.75 -1.56
C ILE A 249 8.91 -2.99 -0.99
N VAL A 250 9.15 -3.13 0.30
CA VAL A 250 10.15 -2.37 1.04
C VAL A 250 11.22 -3.30 1.60
N ASP A 251 12.49 -2.94 1.41
CA ASP A 251 13.60 -3.64 2.03
C ASP A 251 13.59 -3.45 3.56
N LYS A 252 13.85 -4.53 4.31
CA LYS A 252 13.98 -4.47 5.76
C LYS A 252 15.02 -3.46 6.23
N GLN A 253 16.12 -3.33 5.49
CA GLN A 253 17.20 -2.39 5.81
C GLN A 253 16.71 -0.94 5.80
N VAL A 254 15.75 -0.58 4.91
CA VAL A 254 15.15 0.76 4.89
C VAL A 254 14.46 1.07 6.22
N ILE A 255 13.75 0.09 6.79
CA ILE A 255 13.05 0.26 8.07
C ILE A 255 14.04 0.42 9.22
N GLU A 256 15.08 -0.41 9.26
CA GLU A 256 16.10 -0.37 10.31
C GLU A 256 16.91 0.92 10.28
N ASP A 257 17.27 1.40 9.09
CA ASP A 257 18.02 2.66 8.94
C ASP A 257 17.13 3.88 9.20
N ASP A 258 15.88 3.86 8.79
CA ASP A 258 14.92 4.91 9.09
C ASP A 258 14.62 4.99 10.59
N TYR A 259 14.58 3.86 11.30
CA TYR A 259 14.40 3.85 12.75
C TYR A 259 15.56 4.51 13.49
N LYS A 260 16.80 4.32 13.04
CA LYS A 260 17.97 5.04 13.60
C LYS A 260 17.85 6.56 13.43
N VAL A 261 17.19 7.01 12.36
CA VAL A 261 16.89 8.43 12.15
C VAL A 261 15.77 8.87 13.09
N TYR A 262 14.71 8.06 13.21
CA TYR A 262 13.60 8.32 14.14
C TYR A 262 14.08 8.53 15.59
N GLU A 263 14.99 7.71 16.08
CA GLU A 263 15.55 7.84 17.43
C GLU A 263 16.30 9.17 17.63
N LYS A 264 16.91 9.70 16.59
CA LYS A 264 17.61 11.01 16.65
C LYS A 264 16.67 12.18 16.49
N ASN A 265 15.79 12.12 15.50
CA ASN A 265 14.76 13.12 15.20
C ASN A 265 13.63 12.48 14.42
N SER A 266 12.50 12.24 15.05
CA SER A 266 11.35 11.58 14.47
C SER A 266 10.79 12.26 13.21
N GLN A 267 10.91 13.58 13.11
CA GLN A 267 10.37 14.36 11.99
C GLN A 267 11.04 14.07 10.64
N TYR A 268 12.29 13.56 10.65
CA TYR A 268 13.01 13.15 9.44
C TYR A 268 12.88 11.66 9.12
N SER A 269 12.10 10.90 9.89
CA SER A 269 11.84 9.49 9.59
C SER A 269 10.75 9.35 8.53
N LEU A 270 11.01 8.57 7.48
CA LEU A 270 10.07 8.26 6.42
C LEU A 270 8.77 7.67 6.97
N PHE A 271 8.86 6.63 7.82
CA PHE A 271 7.66 5.94 8.31
C PHE A 271 6.89 6.76 9.35
N TYR A 272 7.55 7.67 10.05
CA TYR A 272 6.86 8.68 10.85
C TYR A 272 6.08 9.65 9.96
N GLN A 273 6.70 10.18 8.91
CA GLN A 273 6.06 11.05 7.93
C GLN A 273 4.89 10.32 7.25
N MET A 274 5.11 9.11 6.76
CA MET A 274 4.10 8.30 6.07
C MET A 274 2.83 8.10 6.91
N THR A 275 2.99 7.65 8.14
CA THR A 275 1.85 7.27 9.01
C THR A 275 1.15 8.44 9.67
N ARG A 276 1.66 9.66 9.53
CA ARG A 276 1.09 10.90 10.11
C ARG A 276 0.77 11.97 9.08
N LEU A 277 0.96 11.67 7.80
CA LEU A 277 0.54 12.54 6.71
C LEU A 277 -0.98 12.53 6.59
N SER A 278 -1.58 13.69 6.58
CA SER A 278 -3.01 13.89 6.32
C SER A 278 -3.20 14.85 5.14
N ARG A 279 -4.42 14.94 4.61
CA ARG A 279 -4.76 15.86 3.50
C ARG A 279 -4.77 17.35 3.92
N GLU A 280 -4.54 17.65 5.19
CA GLU A 280 -4.47 19.01 5.70
C GLU A 280 -3.13 19.66 5.35
N ARG A 281 -3.15 20.93 4.94
CA ARG A 281 -1.93 21.69 4.65
C ARG A 281 -1.05 21.82 5.90
N GLY A 282 0.25 21.53 5.75
CA GLY A 282 1.20 21.63 6.85
C GLY A 282 0.99 20.55 7.92
N ALA A 283 0.45 19.39 7.52
CA ALA A 283 0.25 18.24 8.41
C ALA A 283 1.56 17.78 9.08
N LEU A 284 2.68 17.96 8.40
CA LEU A 284 4.02 17.60 8.88
C LEU A 284 4.93 18.83 8.87
N ALA A 285 5.88 18.84 9.81
CA ALA A 285 6.92 19.88 9.85
C ALA A 285 8.00 19.66 8.78
N HIS A 286 8.28 18.39 8.44
CA HIS A 286 9.15 17.94 7.37
C HIS A 286 8.47 16.79 6.65
N ASP A 287 8.46 16.79 5.34
CA ASP A 287 7.84 15.78 4.48
C ASP A 287 8.76 15.36 3.31
N ASP A 288 10.03 15.77 3.36
CA ASP A 288 10.98 15.64 2.25
C ASP A 288 11.17 14.16 1.83
N ARG A 289 11.29 13.23 2.79
CA ARG A 289 11.51 11.81 2.48
C ARG A 289 10.29 11.12 1.89
N ILE A 290 9.11 11.40 2.43
CA ILE A 290 7.87 10.84 1.88
C ILE A 290 7.58 11.43 0.49
N ASP A 291 7.92 12.69 0.25
CA ASP A 291 7.80 13.31 -1.06
C ASP A 291 8.76 12.70 -2.08
N ALA A 292 10.02 12.44 -1.70
CA ALA A 292 10.95 11.72 -2.56
C ALA A 292 10.46 10.32 -2.93
N VAL A 293 9.86 9.58 -1.98
CA VAL A 293 9.24 8.27 -2.27
C VAL A 293 8.04 8.42 -3.19
N ALA A 294 7.16 9.39 -2.93
CA ALA A 294 5.98 9.64 -3.77
C ALA A 294 6.37 10.03 -5.19
N GLY A 295 7.38 10.91 -5.36
CA GLY A 295 7.89 11.27 -6.68
C GLY A 295 8.43 10.07 -7.47
N GLY A 296 9.14 9.18 -6.78
CA GLY A 296 9.63 7.94 -7.39
C GLY A 296 8.50 6.96 -7.76
N VAL A 297 7.48 6.83 -6.93
CA VAL A 297 6.29 6.01 -7.22
C VAL A 297 5.49 6.59 -8.38
N GLU A 298 5.33 7.92 -8.44
CA GLU A 298 4.67 8.62 -9.55
C GLU A 298 5.35 8.35 -10.90
N TYR A 299 6.69 8.31 -10.92
CA TYR A 299 7.45 7.96 -12.12
C TYR A 299 7.08 6.58 -12.67
N PHE A 300 6.79 5.62 -11.80
CA PHE A 300 6.41 4.26 -12.20
C PHE A 300 4.91 4.03 -12.39
N ARG A 301 4.05 5.00 -12.05
CA ARG A 301 2.58 4.82 -12.04
C ARG A 301 2.02 4.30 -13.36
N ASP A 302 2.46 4.85 -14.48
CA ASP A 302 1.99 4.41 -15.80
C ASP A 302 2.47 2.99 -16.12
N MET A 303 3.68 2.62 -15.69
CA MET A 303 4.23 1.26 -15.87
C MET A 303 3.47 0.21 -15.04
N VAL A 304 3.07 0.55 -13.81
CA VAL A 304 2.23 -0.32 -12.96
C VAL A 304 0.90 -0.59 -13.65
N SER A 305 0.24 0.44 -14.16
CA SER A 305 -1.05 0.33 -14.84
C SER A 305 -0.97 -0.48 -16.13
N MET A 306 0.08 -0.28 -16.93
CA MET A 306 0.30 -1.05 -18.17
C MET A 306 0.58 -2.52 -17.87
N SER A 307 1.37 -2.81 -16.85
CA SER A 307 1.69 -4.20 -16.45
C SER A 307 0.45 -4.95 -15.95
N GLU A 308 -0.45 -4.28 -15.24
CA GLU A 308 -1.73 -4.86 -14.81
C GLU A 308 -2.64 -5.18 -16.01
N GLN A 309 -2.73 -4.27 -16.98
CA GLN A 309 -3.51 -4.50 -18.22
C GLN A 309 -2.95 -5.68 -19.04
N GLN A 310 -1.65 -5.72 -19.23
CA GLN A 310 -0.99 -6.84 -19.93
C GLN A 310 -1.21 -8.16 -19.19
N GLY A 311 -1.16 -8.19 -17.86
CA GLY A 311 -1.46 -9.39 -17.08
C GLY A 311 -2.90 -9.86 -17.24
N ILE A 312 -3.87 -8.94 -17.31
CA ILE A 312 -5.28 -9.25 -17.57
C ILE A 312 -5.47 -9.77 -19.00
N GLU A 313 -4.84 -9.14 -19.99
CA GLU A 313 -4.89 -9.60 -21.39
C GLU A 313 -4.28 -10.98 -21.54
N GLN A 314 -3.10 -11.24 -20.96
CA GLN A 314 -2.48 -12.58 -20.98
C GLN A 314 -3.37 -13.64 -20.31
N LEU A 315 -3.97 -13.32 -19.16
CA LEU A 315 -4.89 -14.25 -18.51
C LEU A 315 -6.12 -14.54 -19.35
N ASN A 316 -6.66 -13.53 -20.02
CA ASN A 316 -7.79 -13.71 -20.93
C ASN A 316 -7.41 -14.55 -22.15
N ASP A 317 -6.22 -14.35 -22.71
CA ASP A 317 -5.70 -15.13 -23.82
C ASP A 317 -5.45 -16.58 -23.42
N GLU A 318 -4.83 -16.84 -22.26
CA GLU A 318 -4.65 -18.20 -21.71
C GLU A 318 -6.00 -18.89 -21.43
N LEU A 319 -6.97 -18.16 -20.89
CA LEU A 319 -8.33 -18.69 -20.72
C LEU A 319 -8.98 -19.03 -22.05
N LEU A 320 -8.83 -18.15 -23.04
CA LEU A 320 -9.35 -18.36 -24.39
C LEU A 320 -8.69 -19.58 -25.06
N GLU A 321 -7.37 -19.73 -24.97
CA GLU A 321 -6.65 -20.90 -25.48
C GLU A 321 -7.12 -22.19 -24.81
N ARG A 322 -7.29 -22.19 -23.48
CA ARG A 322 -7.87 -23.33 -22.75
C ARG A 322 -9.28 -23.70 -23.23
N TRP A 323 -10.09 -22.70 -23.59
CA TRP A 323 -11.44 -22.93 -24.12
C TRP A 323 -11.43 -23.43 -25.53
N LEU A 324 -10.42 -23.07 -26.33
CA LEU A 324 -10.26 -23.51 -27.74
C LEU A 324 -9.54 -24.85 -27.82
N ASP A 325 -8.92 -25.35 -26.75
CA ASP A 325 -8.22 -26.63 -26.76
C ASP A 325 -9.21 -27.79 -26.83
N PRO A 326 -9.18 -28.61 -27.91
CA PRO A 326 -10.08 -29.74 -28.10
C PRO A 326 -9.99 -30.80 -26.99
N ASP A 327 -8.82 -30.91 -26.34
CA ASP A 327 -8.58 -31.88 -25.28
C ASP A 327 -9.11 -31.39 -23.88
N TYR A 328 -9.49 -30.14 -23.76
CA TYR A 328 -9.96 -29.57 -22.50
C TYR A 328 -11.44 -29.84 -22.17
N GLY A 329 -12.15 -30.53 -23.09
CA GLY A 329 -13.55 -30.96 -22.91
C GLY A 329 -14.55 -29.83 -22.71
N VAL A 330 -15.43 -29.67 -23.63
CA VAL A 330 -16.50 -28.67 -23.65
C VAL A 330 -17.48 -28.93 -22.50
N LEU A 331 -17.76 -27.93 -21.67
CA LEU A 331 -18.80 -27.97 -20.64
C LEU A 331 -20.16 -27.67 -21.27
N TYR A 332 -21.06 -28.67 -21.31
CA TYR A 332 -22.45 -28.47 -21.75
C TYR A 332 -23.34 -28.20 -20.52
N VAL A 333 -24.19 -27.20 -20.61
CA VAL A 333 -25.31 -27.01 -19.71
C VAL A 333 -26.56 -27.59 -20.41
N GLU A 334 -27.06 -28.68 -19.86
CA GLU A 334 -28.34 -29.23 -20.31
C GLU A 334 -29.48 -28.37 -19.74
N GLU A 335 -30.22 -27.67 -20.60
CA GLU A 335 -31.41 -26.92 -20.23
C GLU A 335 -32.60 -27.87 -20.04
N ASP A 336 -32.75 -28.42 -18.86
CA ASP A 336 -34.03 -29.02 -18.41
C ASP A 336 -34.62 -28.07 -17.37
N PRO A 337 -35.81 -27.45 -17.60
CA PRO A 337 -36.40 -26.49 -16.68
C PRO A 337 -36.74 -27.05 -15.30
N ASN A 338 -36.76 -28.39 -15.14
CA ASN A 338 -37.18 -29.09 -13.93
C ASN A 338 -36.07 -29.86 -13.19
N LYS A 339 -34.81 -29.76 -13.65
CA LYS A 339 -33.67 -30.43 -13.01
C LYS A 339 -32.60 -29.44 -12.56
N ILE A 340 -32.04 -29.73 -11.38
CA ILE A 340 -30.82 -29.05 -10.88
C ILE A 340 -29.72 -29.19 -11.96
N LYS A 341 -29.22 -28.08 -12.44
CA LYS A 341 -28.19 -27.99 -13.48
C LYS A 341 -26.99 -28.89 -13.15
N SER A 342 -26.83 -29.99 -13.84
CA SER A 342 -25.64 -30.84 -13.75
C SER A 342 -24.66 -30.47 -14.88
N ILE A 343 -23.45 -30.13 -14.52
CA ILE A 343 -22.35 -29.90 -15.48
C ILE A 343 -21.71 -31.25 -15.77
N ARG A 344 -21.79 -31.73 -17.01
CA ARG A 344 -21.09 -32.95 -17.45
C ARG A 344 -19.95 -32.58 -18.41
N LYS A 345 -18.80 -33.21 -18.18
CA LYS A 345 -17.64 -33.12 -19.09
C LYS A 345 -17.85 -34.12 -20.24
N GLN A 346 -17.87 -33.67 -21.48
CA GLN A 346 -17.86 -34.54 -22.67
C GLN A 346 -16.66 -34.25 -23.56
N THR A 347 -16.06 -35.28 -24.08
CA THR A 347 -14.80 -35.29 -24.82
C THR A 347 -14.96 -35.22 -26.35
N THR A 348 -16.06 -34.75 -26.89
CA THR A 348 -16.22 -34.66 -28.36
C THR A 348 -17.00 -33.41 -28.78
N GLY A 349 -16.33 -32.64 -29.62
CA GLY A 349 -16.63 -31.33 -30.17
C GLY A 349 -18.03 -31.01 -30.63
N LYS A 350 -18.63 -30.03 -30.01
CA LYS A 350 -19.53 -29.05 -30.62
C LYS A 350 -19.29 -27.67 -29.99
N VAL A 351 -19.24 -26.66 -30.85
CA VAL A 351 -19.00 -25.25 -30.43
C VAL A 351 -20.22 -24.71 -29.71
N ILE A 352 -20.02 -24.15 -28.54
CA ILE A 352 -21.05 -23.45 -27.77
C ILE A 352 -20.97 -21.96 -28.06
N ASP A 353 -22.12 -21.32 -28.14
CA ASP A 353 -22.28 -19.89 -28.37
C ASP A 353 -21.68 -19.06 -27.22
N LYS A 354 -20.79 -18.14 -27.54
CA LYS A 354 -19.94 -17.40 -26.59
C LYS A 354 -20.70 -16.51 -25.59
N CYS A 355 -21.95 -16.13 -25.89
CA CYS A 355 -22.70 -15.17 -25.11
C CYS A 355 -23.23 -15.72 -23.77
N ASN A 356 -23.49 -17.02 -23.64
CA ASN A 356 -24.13 -17.59 -22.45
C ASN A 356 -23.15 -18.00 -21.33
N VAL A 357 -21.87 -17.96 -21.57
CA VAL A 357 -20.86 -18.39 -20.59
C VAL A 357 -20.37 -17.23 -19.73
N LEU A 358 -20.27 -16.05 -20.29
CA LEU A 358 -19.81 -14.85 -19.56
C LEU A 358 -20.83 -14.37 -18.52
N ASP A 359 -22.14 -14.48 -18.81
CA ASP A 359 -23.20 -14.07 -17.87
C ASP A 359 -23.26 -14.94 -16.61
N ASN A 360 -22.85 -16.21 -16.68
CA ASN A 360 -22.83 -17.10 -15.50
C ASN A 360 -21.61 -16.92 -14.59
N PHE A 361 -20.56 -16.24 -15.02
CA PHE A 361 -19.39 -15.96 -14.21
C PHE A 361 -19.58 -14.71 -13.31
N TYR A 362 -20.35 -13.73 -13.79
CA TYR A 362 -20.63 -12.50 -13.02
C TYR A 362 -21.59 -12.73 -11.84
N TYR A 363 -22.41 -13.76 -11.86
CA TYR A 363 -23.41 -14.04 -10.80
C TYR A 363 -22.88 -14.90 -9.63
N ARG A 364 -21.59 -15.31 -9.62
CA ARG A 364 -21.00 -16.13 -8.55
C ARG A 364 -20.00 -15.39 -7.64
N GLN A 365 -19.84 -14.09 -7.82
CA GLN A 365 -18.98 -13.26 -6.96
C GLN A 365 -19.72 -12.15 -6.22
N HIS A 366 -21.03 -12.32 -6.02
CA HIS A 366 -21.78 -11.46 -5.09
C HIS A 366 -22.53 -12.30 -4.08
#